data_ce71bc8c92b0ecbca9ec540afa618c0e
#
_entry.id   ce71bc8c92b0ecbca9ec540afa618c0e
#
_cell.length_a   1.000
_cell.length_b   1.000
_cell.length_c   1.000
_cell.angle_alpha   90.00
_cell.angle_beta   90.00
_cell.angle_gamma   90.00
#
_symmetry.space_group_name_H-M   'P 1'
#
loop_
_entity.id
_entity.type
_entity.pdbx_description
1 polymer ?
#
loop_
_entity_poly.entity_id
_entity_poly.type
_entity_poly.pdbx_seq_one_letter_code
_entity_poly.pdbx_strand_id
1 'polypeptide(L)'
;MIIVTGGAGFIGSNIVKALNQKGRNDILIVDNLKKSEKHLNLNRLDFTDFIDKSSFFDIFDDIAEEVELIFHEGACSDTMESDGKYMMENNYDFSCALFNNCVQHGIRFVYASSASVYGNGDDGFMEKRECEYPLNVYAFSKFMFDNYVRKFPQVVKSQVVGLRYFNVYGQQENHKGRMASVIRHFFTQYRDNKEIKVFEGSADFLRDFIYVDDVVRVNMHFLENSFLNGIYNCGTGKCRSFGDIAEIFKNRYSDAVIKEIPFPDSLKGKYQKYTQADMEKLRSAGYDKEFMSLEDGVNAYLDILEKTDGYIK
;
A
#
# COMPACT_ATOMS: atom_id res chain seq x y z
N MET A 1 -5.73 -17.51 14.49
CA MET A 1 -5.27 -17.42 13.08
C MET A 1 -5.33 -15.96 12.60
N ILE A 2 -4.44 -15.53 11.70
CA ILE A 2 -4.48 -14.21 11.03
C ILE A 2 -4.82 -14.41 9.56
N ILE A 3 -5.73 -13.60 9.03
CA ILE A 3 -6.04 -13.62 7.60
C ILE A 3 -5.35 -12.41 6.94
N VAL A 4 -4.70 -12.62 5.78
CA VAL A 4 -4.15 -11.55 4.96
C VAL A 4 -4.78 -11.60 3.58
N THR A 5 -5.76 -10.73 3.33
CA THR A 5 -6.30 -10.61 1.97
C THR A 5 -5.35 -9.78 1.11
N GLY A 6 -5.20 -10.12 -0.15
CA GLY A 6 -4.12 -9.55 -0.98
C GLY A 6 -2.73 -10.04 -0.54
N GLY A 7 -2.66 -11.18 0.18
CA GLY A 7 -1.42 -11.70 0.78
C GLY A 7 -0.36 -12.13 -0.24
N ALA A 8 -0.72 -12.40 -1.48
CA ALA A 8 0.22 -12.61 -2.59
C ALA A 8 0.64 -11.30 -3.28
N GLY A 9 0.07 -10.15 -2.86
CA GLY A 9 0.38 -8.83 -3.38
C GLY A 9 1.63 -8.20 -2.77
N PHE A 10 1.87 -6.93 -3.12
CA PHE A 10 3.03 -6.16 -2.69
C PHE A 10 3.09 -6.00 -1.17
N ILE A 11 2.14 -5.29 -0.57
CA ILE A 11 2.15 -5.00 0.87
C ILE A 11 1.80 -6.25 1.66
N GLY A 12 0.78 -7.01 1.23
CA GLY A 12 0.31 -8.21 1.94
C GLY A 12 1.39 -9.26 2.15
N SER A 13 2.22 -9.55 1.13
CA SER A 13 3.31 -10.52 1.28
C SER A 13 4.43 -10.04 2.23
N ASN A 14 4.68 -8.72 2.30
CA ASN A 14 5.60 -8.16 3.28
C ASN A 14 5.01 -8.20 4.71
N ILE A 15 3.69 -8.08 4.88
CA ILE A 15 3.02 -8.31 6.18
C ILE A 15 3.17 -9.77 6.60
N VAL A 16 2.92 -10.73 5.69
CA VAL A 16 3.12 -12.17 5.97
C VAL A 16 4.57 -12.43 6.39
N LYS A 17 5.56 -11.88 5.67
CA LYS A 17 6.98 -11.96 6.07
C LYS A 17 7.22 -11.48 7.50
N ALA A 18 6.67 -10.33 7.86
CA ALA A 18 6.86 -9.77 9.20
C ALA A 18 6.18 -10.60 10.29
N LEU A 19 5.03 -11.20 9.99
CA LEU A 19 4.36 -12.16 10.87
C LEU A 19 5.22 -13.40 11.09
N ASN A 20 5.80 -13.98 10.01
CA ASN A 20 6.73 -15.11 10.12
C ASN A 20 7.96 -14.77 10.97
N GLN A 21 8.53 -13.58 10.81
CA GLN A 21 9.66 -13.11 11.64
C GLN A 21 9.30 -12.99 13.13
N LYS A 22 8.01 -12.83 13.46
CA LYS A 22 7.47 -12.87 14.84
C LYS A 22 7.06 -14.28 15.28
N GLY A 23 7.34 -15.30 14.47
CA GLY A 23 6.99 -16.69 14.75
C GLY A 23 5.51 -17.02 14.52
N ARG A 24 4.75 -16.15 13.82
CA ARG A 24 3.35 -16.39 13.46
C ARG A 24 3.28 -16.99 12.05
N ASN A 25 2.88 -18.27 11.99
CA ASN A 25 2.71 -19.01 10.73
C ASN A 25 1.26 -19.50 10.55
N ASP A 26 0.41 -19.28 11.55
CA ASP A 26 -1.03 -19.52 11.55
C ASP A 26 -1.77 -18.45 10.68
N ILE A 27 -1.41 -18.40 9.40
CA ILE A 27 -1.82 -17.37 8.45
C ILE A 27 -2.62 -18.01 7.32
N LEU A 28 -3.80 -17.45 7.04
CA LEU A 28 -4.57 -17.75 5.85
C LEU A 28 -4.38 -16.62 4.83
N ILE A 29 -3.88 -16.96 3.65
CA ILE A 29 -3.75 -16.02 2.54
C ILE A 29 -5.03 -16.08 1.68
N VAL A 30 -5.65 -14.92 1.46
CA VAL A 30 -6.80 -14.76 0.56
C VAL A 30 -6.41 -13.85 -0.59
N ASP A 31 -6.31 -14.40 -1.78
CA ASP A 31 -5.91 -13.62 -2.96
C ASP A 31 -6.43 -14.30 -4.24
N ASN A 32 -6.07 -13.76 -5.39
CA ASN A 32 -6.21 -14.43 -6.68
C ASN A 32 -4.86 -14.44 -7.41
N LEU A 33 -4.61 -15.48 -8.21
CA LEU A 33 -3.40 -15.59 -9.01
C LEU A 33 -3.64 -15.28 -10.51
N LYS A 34 -4.57 -14.35 -10.82
CA LYS A 34 -4.78 -13.90 -12.21
C LYS A 34 -3.48 -13.43 -12.87
N LYS A 35 -2.62 -12.76 -12.09
CA LYS A 35 -1.22 -12.54 -12.45
C LYS A 35 -0.41 -13.64 -11.80
N SER A 36 -0.04 -14.66 -12.59
CA SER A 36 0.60 -15.88 -12.07
C SER A 36 1.90 -15.60 -11.31
N GLU A 37 2.67 -14.61 -11.73
CA GLU A 37 3.93 -14.21 -11.10
C GLU A 37 3.78 -13.79 -9.61
N LYS A 38 2.57 -13.50 -9.14
CA LYS A 38 2.31 -13.23 -7.71
C LYS A 38 2.71 -14.42 -6.80
N HIS A 39 2.72 -15.66 -7.32
CA HIS A 39 3.18 -16.80 -6.52
C HIS A 39 4.63 -16.65 -6.06
N LEU A 40 5.46 -15.92 -6.83
CA LEU A 40 6.85 -15.67 -6.46
C LEU A 40 6.99 -14.88 -5.14
N ASN A 41 5.98 -14.07 -4.81
CA ASN A 41 5.93 -13.33 -3.56
C ASN A 41 5.71 -14.25 -2.33
N LEU A 42 5.23 -15.47 -2.54
CA LEU A 42 4.89 -16.44 -1.49
C LEU A 42 5.94 -17.51 -1.26
N ASN A 43 6.85 -17.73 -2.21
CA ASN A 43 7.76 -18.88 -2.23
C ASN A 43 8.67 -19.01 -1.00
N ARG A 44 8.86 -17.97 -0.21
CA ARG A 44 9.71 -17.94 0.99
C ARG A 44 8.94 -17.60 2.26
N LEU A 45 7.61 -17.71 2.20
CA LEU A 45 6.74 -17.38 3.30
C LEU A 45 6.08 -18.66 3.84
N ASP A 46 5.91 -18.70 5.16
CA ASP A 46 5.20 -19.75 5.84
C ASP A 46 3.78 -19.30 6.14
N PHE A 47 2.80 -20.09 5.72
CA PHE A 47 1.38 -19.86 5.95
C PHE A 47 0.61 -21.18 5.97
N THR A 48 -0.56 -21.19 6.60
CA THR A 48 -1.36 -22.42 6.77
C THR A 48 -2.01 -22.84 5.45
N ASP A 49 -2.64 -21.87 4.73
CA ASP A 49 -3.34 -22.16 3.49
C ASP A 49 -3.50 -20.93 2.60
N PHE A 50 -3.85 -21.17 1.34
CA PHE A 50 -4.18 -20.17 0.34
C PHE A 50 -5.57 -20.42 -0.23
N ILE A 51 -6.43 -19.41 -0.19
CA ILE A 51 -7.80 -19.48 -0.72
C ILE A 51 -8.00 -18.40 -1.78
N ASP A 52 -8.60 -18.78 -2.91
CA ASP A 52 -9.01 -17.80 -3.90
C ASP A 52 -10.12 -16.91 -3.32
N LYS A 53 -10.00 -15.60 -3.56
CA LYS A 53 -10.95 -14.61 -3.03
C LYS A 53 -12.41 -14.89 -3.40
N SER A 54 -12.65 -15.59 -4.52
CA SER A 54 -14.02 -15.91 -4.98
C SER A 54 -14.72 -16.95 -4.12
N SER A 55 -13.96 -17.80 -3.43
CA SER A 55 -14.47 -18.86 -2.55
C SER A 55 -14.37 -18.50 -1.06
N PHE A 56 -13.82 -17.32 -0.75
CA PHE A 56 -13.50 -16.98 0.63
C PHE A 56 -14.74 -16.85 1.52
N PHE A 57 -15.80 -16.23 1.02
CA PHE A 57 -17.03 -16.06 1.80
C PHE A 57 -17.81 -17.36 1.98
N ASP A 58 -17.57 -18.39 1.14
CA ASP A 58 -18.24 -19.68 1.27
C ASP A 58 -17.81 -20.45 2.53
N ILE A 59 -16.60 -20.12 3.05
CA ILE A 59 -16.03 -20.79 4.22
C ILE A 59 -15.88 -19.86 5.43
N PHE A 60 -16.21 -18.57 5.30
CA PHE A 60 -15.88 -17.57 6.32
C PHE A 60 -16.49 -17.90 7.67
N ASP A 61 -17.77 -18.24 7.71
CA ASP A 61 -18.48 -18.56 8.96
C ASP A 61 -17.90 -19.80 9.67
N ASP A 62 -17.40 -20.77 8.90
CA ASP A 62 -16.82 -22.00 9.45
C ASP A 62 -15.50 -21.76 10.19
N ILE A 63 -14.76 -20.72 9.79
CA ILE A 63 -13.42 -20.40 10.35
C ILE A 63 -13.43 -19.17 11.27
N ALA A 64 -14.52 -18.41 11.32
CA ALA A 64 -14.58 -17.09 11.96
C ALA A 64 -14.18 -17.11 13.44
N GLU A 65 -14.51 -18.15 14.19
CA GLU A 65 -14.18 -18.29 15.63
C GLU A 65 -12.66 -18.42 15.88
N GLU A 66 -11.89 -18.87 14.88
CA GLU A 66 -10.44 -19.01 14.98
C GLU A 66 -9.68 -17.72 14.55
N VAL A 67 -10.38 -16.75 13.96
CA VAL A 67 -9.76 -15.55 13.38
C VAL A 67 -9.58 -14.47 14.42
N GLU A 68 -8.34 -14.11 14.69
CA GLU A 68 -7.95 -13.00 15.58
C GLU A 68 -8.05 -11.64 14.90
N LEU A 69 -7.53 -11.56 13.67
CA LEU A 69 -7.34 -10.32 12.93
C LEU A 69 -7.33 -10.58 11.42
N ILE A 70 -7.89 -9.64 10.67
CA ILE A 70 -7.75 -9.59 9.22
C ILE A 70 -6.95 -8.34 8.82
N PHE A 71 -5.82 -8.55 8.12
CA PHE A 71 -5.17 -7.51 7.31
C PHE A 71 -5.78 -7.52 5.92
N HIS A 72 -6.53 -6.47 5.59
CA HIS A 72 -7.22 -6.35 4.30
C HIS A 72 -6.44 -5.46 3.34
N GLU A 73 -5.49 -6.08 2.59
CA GLU A 73 -4.65 -5.43 1.57
C GLU A 73 -5.15 -5.68 0.14
N GLY A 74 -6.14 -6.57 -0.02
CA GLY A 74 -6.68 -6.96 -1.31
C GLY A 74 -7.48 -5.84 -1.97
N ALA A 75 -6.99 -5.36 -3.12
CA ALA A 75 -7.68 -4.36 -3.94
C ALA A 75 -7.16 -4.38 -5.39
N CYS A 76 -7.94 -3.85 -6.33
CA CYS A 76 -7.41 -3.32 -7.58
C CYS A 76 -6.75 -1.98 -7.29
N SER A 77 -5.43 -1.88 -7.47
CA SER A 77 -4.65 -0.65 -7.23
C SER A 77 -4.30 0.09 -8.52
N ASP A 78 -4.91 -0.27 -9.64
CA ASP A 78 -4.69 0.42 -10.91
C ASP A 78 -5.50 1.73 -10.94
N THR A 79 -4.81 2.85 -10.77
CA THR A 79 -5.43 4.19 -10.79
C THR A 79 -5.88 4.62 -12.19
N MET A 80 -5.49 3.87 -13.23
CA MET A 80 -5.86 4.12 -14.63
C MET A 80 -7.00 3.19 -15.09
N GLU A 81 -7.55 2.33 -14.20
CA GLU A 81 -8.71 1.51 -14.52
C GLU A 81 -9.92 2.40 -14.80
N SER A 82 -10.57 2.14 -15.92
CA SER A 82 -11.75 2.89 -16.39
C SER A 82 -13.08 2.18 -16.14
N ASP A 83 -13.06 0.87 -15.87
CA ASP A 83 -14.27 0.13 -15.48
C ASP A 83 -14.63 0.43 -14.02
N GLY A 84 -15.50 1.43 -13.87
CA GLY A 84 -15.97 1.86 -12.55
C GLY A 84 -16.76 0.77 -11.81
N LYS A 85 -17.51 -0.06 -12.53
CA LYS A 85 -18.26 -1.15 -11.92
C LYS A 85 -17.32 -2.20 -11.33
N TYR A 86 -16.37 -2.68 -12.12
CA TYR A 86 -15.32 -3.59 -11.65
C TYR A 86 -14.57 -3.03 -10.44
N MET A 87 -14.21 -1.73 -10.48
CA MET A 87 -13.50 -1.08 -9.38
C MET A 87 -14.34 -1.08 -8.09
N MET A 88 -15.62 -0.74 -8.18
CA MET A 88 -16.51 -0.71 -7.01
C MET A 88 -16.75 -2.13 -6.46
N GLU A 89 -17.10 -3.09 -7.30
CA GLU A 89 -17.30 -4.49 -6.88
C GLU A 89 -16.05 -5.06 -6.19
N ASN A 90 -14.86 -4.79 -6.75
CA ASN A 90 -13.62 -5.35 -6.24
C ASN A 90 -13.08 -4.66 -4.98
N ASN A 91 -13.21 -3.33 -4.87
CA ASN A 91 -12.61 -2.55 -3.80
C ASN A 91 -13.61 -2.12 -2.72
N TYR A 92 -14.86 -1.81 -3.09
CA TYR A 92 -15.86 -1.32 -2.16
C TYR A 92 -16.77 -2.44 -1.66
N ASP A 93 -17.48 -3.14 -2.57
CA ASP A 93 -18.46 -4.13 -2.17
C ASP A 93 -17.83 -5.31 -1.43
N PHE A 94 -16.69 -5.82 -1.94
CA PHE A 94 -15.93 -6.87 -1.26
C PHE A 94 -15.45 -6.42 0.12
N SER A 95 -14.93 -5.20 0.25
CA SER A 95 -14.47 -4.66 1.54
C SER A 95 -15.63 -4.47 2.52
N CYS A 96 -16.79 -4.00 2.06
CA CYS A 96 -17.98 -3.88 2.89
C CYS A 96 -18.48 -5.24 3.39
N ALA A 97 -18.55 -6.25 2.51
CA ALA A 97 -18.93 -7.60 2.90
C ALA A 97 -17.97 -8.16 3.95
N LEU A 98 -16.67 -8.04 3.72
CA LEU A 98 -15.65 -8.51 4.67
C LEU A 98 -15.73 -7.78 6.02
N PHE A 99 -15.85 -6.46 5.99
CA PHE A 99 -16.01 -5.65 7.20
C PHE A 99 -17.24 -6.06 8.01
N ASN A 100 -18.39 -6.27 7.34
CA ASN A 100 -19.62 -6.69 8.02
C ASN A 100 -19.46 -8.05 8.71
N ASN A 101 -18.80 -9.01 8.05
CA ASN A 101 -18.46 -10.29 8.66
C ASN A 101 -17.54 -10.11 9.89
N CYS A 102 -16.52 -9.25 9.79
CA CYS A 102 -15.65 -8.95 10.93
C CYS A 102 -16.42 -8.36 12.11
N VAL A 103 -17.34 -7.43 11.84
CA VAL A 103 -18.21 -6.82 12.88
C VAL A 103 -19.12 -7.86 13.53
N GLN A 104 -19.74 -8.73 12.74
CA GLN A 104 -20.64 -9.79 13.20
C GLN A 104 -19.93 -10.75 14.18
N HIS A 105 -18.70 -11.16 13.85
CA HIS A 105 -17.92 -12.13 14.61
C HIS A 105 -16.95 -11.50 15.62
N GLY A 106 -16.91 -10.17 15.72
CA GLY A 106 -15.99 -9.48 16.64
C GLY A 106 -14.52 -9.57 16.27
N ILE A 107 -14.21 -9.80 14.98
CA ILE A 107 -12.85 -9.94 14.45
C ILE A 107 -12.21 -8.57 14.27
N ARG A 108 -10.94 -8.43 14.63
CA ARG A 108 -10.15 -7.22 14.43
C ARG A 108 -9.89 -7.01 12.93
N PHE A 109 -9.93 -5.75 12.47
CA PHE A 109 -9.85 -5.42 11.06
C PHE A 109 -8.92 -4.24 10.80
N VAL A 110 -7.81 -4.49 10.11
CA VAL A 110 -6.87 -3.46 9.63
C VAL A 110 -6.91 -3.46 8.11
N TYR A 111 -7.20 -2.30 7.48
CA TYR A 111 -7.41 -2.26 6.04
C TYR A 111 -6.60 -1.18 5.33
N ALA A 112 -6.24 -1.47 4.09
CA ALA A 112 -5.58 -0.55 3.18
C ALA A 112 -6.57 0.49 2.64
N SER A 113 -6.45 1.74 3.08
CA SER A 113 -6.96 2.91 2.39
C SER A 113 -5.84 3.56 1.55
N SER A 114 -6.01 4.77 1.09
CA SER A 114 -5.06 5.42 0.18
C SER A 114 -5.03 6.94 0.37
N ALA A 115 -3.86 7.55 0.25
CA ALA A 115 -3.71 9.00 0.16
C ALA A 115 -4.39 9.61 -1.09
N SER A 116 -4.72 8.80 -2.08
CA SER A 116 -5.47 9.26 -3.27
C SER A 116 -6.85 9.83 -2.94
N VAL A 117 -7.40 9.53 -1.76
CA VAL A 117 -8.68 10.09 -1.28
C VAL A 117 -8.63 11.60 -1.10
N TYR A 118 -7.44 12.17 -0.89
CA TYR A 118 -7.24 13.62 -0.73
C TYR A 118 -7.25 14.40 -2.05
N GLY A 119 -7.26 13.71 -3.19
CA GLY A 119 -7.23 14.37 -4.49
C GLY A 119 -5.95 15.18 -4.69
N ASN A 120 -6.06 16.44 -5.04
CA ASN A 120 -4.90 17.34 -5.20
C ASN A 120 -4.27 17.77 -3.86
N GLY A 121 -4.97 17.57 -2.74
CA GLY A 121 -4.54 18.04 -1.44
C GLY A 121 -4.80 19.54 -1.21
N ASP A 122 -5.75 20.11 -1.93
CA ASP A 122 -6.09 21.56 -1.87
C ASP A 122 -6.50 21.97 -0.44
N ASP A 123 -7.13 21.05 0.31
CA ASP A 123 -7.56 21.24 1.70
C ASP A 123 -6.63 20.51 2.70
N GLY A 124 -5.44 20.08 2.27
CA GLY A 124 -4.44 19.39 3.08
C GLY A 124 -4.60 17.86 3.11
N PHE A 125 -3.81 17.22 3.99
CA PHE A 125 -3.70 15.76 4.07
C PHE A 125 -4.01 15.22 5.48
N MET A 126 -4.88 15.88 6.21
CA MET A 126 -5.39 15.38 7.50
C MET A 126 -6.50 14.35 7.29
N GLU A 127 -6.68 13.42 8.22
CA GLU A 127 -7.72 12.37 8.14
C GLU A 127 -9.14 12.92 8.46
N LYS A 128 -9.44 14.09 7.89
CA LYS A 128 -10.71 14.80 8.03
C LYS A 128 -11.49 14.78 6.71
N ARG A 129 -12.83 14.78 6.82
CA ARG A 129 -13.71 14.70 5.65
C ARG A 129 -13.53 15.88 4.69
N GLU A 130 -13.29 17.06 5.21
CA GLU A 130 -13.06 18.28 4.42
C GLU A 130 -11.80 18.22 3.54
N CYS A 131 -10.81 17.41 3.89
CA CYS A 131 -9.60 17.22 3.10
C CYS A 131 -9.76 16.20 1.96
N GLU A 132 -10.91 15.56 1.81
CA GLU A 132 -11.13 14.43 0.91
C GLU A 132 -11.86 14.83 -0.36
N TYR A 133 -11.20 14.68 -1.51
CA TYR A 133 -11.77 14.97 -2.84
C TYR A 133 -11.20 14.01 -3.91
N PRO A 134 -11.68 12.75 -3.99
CA PRO A 134 -11.13 11.74 -4.90
C PRO A 134 -11.25 12.16 -6.37
N LEU A 135 -10.16 12.00 -7.15
CA LEU A 135 -10.08 12.44 -8.55
C LEU A 135 -10.32 11.32 -9.58
N ASN A 136 -10.34 10.07 -9.15
CA ASN A 136 -10.58 8.91 -10.02
C ASN A 136 -11.37 7.83 -9.29
N VAL A 137 -11.83 6.82 -10.03
CA VAL A 137 -12.69 5.76 -9.48
C VAL A 137 -11.97 4.89 -8.44
N TYR A 138 -10.66 4.70 -8.57
CA TYR A 138 -9.87 4.02 -7.53
C TYR A 138 -9.91 4.79 -6.22
N ALA A 139 -9.57 6.07 -6.25
CA ALA A 139 -9.63 6.94 -5.08
C ALA A 139 -11.04 7.01 -4.49
N PHE A 140 -12.06 7.09 -5.36
CA PHE A 140 -13.47 7.07 -4.96
C PHE A 140 -13.87 5.77 -4.26
N SER A 141 -13.40 4.61 -4.73
CA SER A 141 -13.69 3.32 -4.09
C SER A 141 -13.13 3.25 -2.65
N LYS A 142 -11.91 3.77 -2.44
CA LYS A 142 -11.28 3.84 -1.11
C LYS A 142 -11.98 4.86 -0.21
N PHE A 143 -12.31 6.03 -0.75
CA PHE A 143 -13.10 7.04 -0.05
C PHE A 143 -14.47 6.52 0.39
N MET A 144 -15.18 5.81 -0.48
CA MET A 144 -16.49 5.23 -0.15
C MET A 144 -16.37 4.21 0.98
N PHE A 145 -15.32 3.40 1.01
CA PHE A 145 -15.10 2.44 2.08
C PHE A 145 -14.73 3.13 3.40
N ASP A 146 -13.84 4.15 3.39
CA ASP A 146 -13.57 4.98 4.57
C ASP A 146 -14.87 5.57 5.15
N ASN A 147 -15.75 6.09 4.29
CA ASN A 147 -17.05 6.63 4.72
C ASN A 147 -18.01 5.56 5.22
N TYR A 148 -17.96 4.35 4.66
CA TYR A 148 -18.76 3.23 5.15
C TYR A 148 -18.34 2.88 6.57
N VAL A 149 -17.06 2.69 6.82
CA VAL A 149 -16.52 2.40 8.16
C VAL A 149 -16.87 3.49 9.18
N ARG A 150 -16.78 4.77 8.79
CA ARG A 150 -17.13 5.90 9.68
C ARG A 150 -18.59 5.93 10.13
N LYS A 151 -19.51 5.29 9.39
CA LYS A 151 -20.94 5.23 9.75
C LYS A 151 -21.23 4.21 10.84
N PHE A 152 -20.32 3.28 11.06
CA PHE A 152 -20.49 2.33 12.16
C PHE A 152 -20.03 3.01 13.45
N PRO A 153 -20.97 3.34 14.35
CA PRO A 153 -20.63 3.98 15.60
C PRO A 153 -19.77 3.05 16.45
N GLN A 154 -19.11 3.61 17.48
CA GLN A 154 -18.25 2.97 18.48
C GLN A 154 -18.79 1.68 19.16
N VAL A 155 -19.89 1.12 18.66
CA VAL A 155 -20.50 -0.14 19.09
C VAL A 155 -19.75 -1.36 18.55
N VAL A 156 -18.85 -1.18 17.57
CA VAL A 156 -17.96 -2.26 17.12
C VAL A 156 -16.99 -2.56 18.26
N LYS A 157 -17.18 -3.70 18.92
CA LYS A 157 -16.36 -4.12 20.07
C LYS A 157 -14.93 -4.48 19.68
N SER A 158 -14.68 -4.71 18.39
CA SER A 158 -13.38 -5.08 17.83
C SER A 158 -12.65 -3.87 17.25
N GLN A 159 -11.33 -3.98 17.14
CA GLN A 159 -10.49 -2.98 16.51
C GLN A 159 -10.83 -2.82 15.03
N VAL A 160 -10.97 -1.57 14.56
CA VAL A 160 -11.07 -1.22 13.14
C VAL A 160 -10.11 -0.09 12.83
N VAL A 161 -9.13 -0.35 11.94
CA VAL A 161 -8.09 0.61 11.56
C VAL A 161 -8.00 0.71 10.04
N GLY A 162 -8.10 1.91 9.51
CA GLY A 162 -7.81 2.22 8.11
C GLY A 162 -6.44 2.90 7.98
N LEU A 163 -5.62 2.45 7.04
CA LEU A 163 -4.31 3.02 6.77
C LEU A 163 -4.28 3.65 5.38
N ARG A 164 -4.19 4.97 5.32
CA ARG A 164 -4.04 5.73 4.08
C ARG A 164 -2.58 5.69 3.64
N TYR A 165 -2.24 4.71 2.82
CA TYR A 165 -0.89 4.59 2.29
C TYR A 165 -0.59 5.71 1.31
N PHE A 166 0.59 6.33 1.51
CA PHE A 166 1.16 7.29 0.56
C PHE A 166 1.95 6.55 -0.53
N ASN A 167 3.01 7.09 -1.07
CA ASN A 167 3.70 6.47 -2.20
C ASN A 167 4.64 5.34 -1.74
N VAL A 168 4.08 4.14 -1.56
CA VAL A 168 4.82 2.96 -1.10
C VAL A 168 5.72 2.41 -2.20
N TYR A 169 6.96 2.07 -1.86
CA TYR A 169 7.92 1.40 -2.74
C TYR A 169 8.70 0.32 -1.98
N GLY A 170 9.26 -0.66 -2.71
CA GLY A 170 10.08 -1.71 -2.11
C GLY A 170 9.88 -3.08 -2.75
N GLN A 171 10.41 -4.11 -2.09
CA GLN A 171 10.39 -5.49 -2.58
C GLN A 171 8.96 -6.03 -2.77
N GLN A 172 8.83 -7.05 -3.62
CA GLN A 172 7.59 -7.78 -3.94
C GLN A 172 6.58 -7.00 -4.79
N GLU A 173 6.98 -5.94 -5.50
CA GLU A 173 6.08 -5.17 -6.35
C GLU A 173 6.12 -5.53 -7.85
N ASN A 174 6.88 -6.54 -8.26
CA ASN A 174 7.13 -6.87 -9.68
C ASN A 174 5.86 -7.09 -10.50
N HIS A 175 4.88 -7.81 -9.94
CA HIS A 175 3.59 -8.09 -10.56
C HIS A 175 2.74 -6.83 -10.85
N LYS A 176 3.12 -5.66 -10.31
CA LYS A 176 2.36 -4.42 -10.51
C LYS A 176 2.52 -3.84 -11.92
N GLY A 177 3.58 -4.25 -12.65
CA GLY A 177 3.83 -3.75 -14.02
C GLY A 177 3.91 -2.22 -14.05
N ARG A 178 3.07 -1.56 -14.86
CA ARG A 178 3.04 -0.09 -14.97
C ARG A 178 2.74 0.65 -13.66
N MET A 179 2.12 -0.03 -12.70
CA MET A 179 1.76 0.53 -11.38
C MET A 179 2.84 0.26 -10.33
N ALA A 180 3.98 -0.31 -10.69
CA ALA A 180 5.15 -0.41 -9.83
C ALA A 180 5.70 0.99 -9.50
N SER A 181 6.50 1.09 -8.43
CA SER A 181 7.07 2.37 -8.00
C SER A 181 8.03 2.95 -9.07
N VAL A 182 8.24 4.24 -9.00
CA VAL A 182 9.21 4.93 -9.88
C VAL A 182 10.63 4.37 -9.69
N ILE A 183 10.97 3.91 -8.48
CA ILE A 183 12.27 3.30 -8.19
C ILE A 183 12.45 2.03 -9.04
N ARG A 184 11.46 1.17 -9.10
CA ARG A 184 11.49 -0.04 -9.95
C ARG A 184 11.61 0.33 -11.43
N HIS A 185 10.89 1.34 -11.90
CA HIS A 185 10.97 1.82 -13.28
C HIS A 185 12.34 2.38 -13.60
N PHE A 186 12.92 3.21 -12.74
CA PHE A 186 14.25 3.78 -12.93
C PHE A 186 15.32 2.69 -12.93
N PHE A 187 15.21 1.69 -12.04
CA PHE A 187 16.14 0.55 -12.03
C PHE A 187 16.09 -0.24 -13.35
N THR A 188 14.89 -0.51 -13.88
CA THR A 188 14.72 -1.19 -15.16
C THR A 188 15.35 -0.38 -16.30
N GLN A 189 15.08 0.93 -16.38
CA GLN A 189 15.65 1.82 -17.38
C GLN A 189 17.19 1.87 -17.28
N TYR A 190 17.72 2.01 -16.07
CA TYR A 190 19.16 2.01 -15.83
C TYR A 190 19.81 0.68 -16.24
N ARG A 191 19.25 -0.44 -15.85
CA ARG A 191 19.75 -1.78 -16.20
C ARG A 191 19.80 -1.99 -17.71
N ASP A 192 18.76 -1.56 -18.41
CA ASP A 192 18.62 -1.80 -19.85
C ASP A 192 19.49 -0.84 -20.70
N ASN A 193 19.58 0.43 -20.32
CA ASN A 193 20.18 1.47 -21.18
C ASN A 193 21.13 2.44 -20.44
N LYS A 194 21.38 2.28 -19.14
CA LYS A 194 22.10 3.24 -18.30
C LYS A 194 21.45 4.65 -18.25
N GLU A 195 20.20 4.76 -18.70
CA GLU A 195 19.45 6.01 -18.72
C GLU A 195 18.33 5.98 -17.68
N ILE A 196 18.05 7.13 -17.10
CA ILE A 196 16.91 7.36 -16.20
C ILE A 196 16.13 8.53 -16.78
N LYS A 197 14.88 8.27 -17.17
CA LYS A 197 14.03 9.27 -17.79
C LYS A 197 13.13 9.92 -16.73
N VAL A 198 13.30 11.21 -16.52
CA VAL A 198 12.47 12.06 -15.68
C VAL A 198 11.65 13.01 -16.55
N PHE A 199 10.44 13.37 -16.12
CA PHE A 199 9.67 14.36 -16.84
C PHE A 199 10.24 15.77 -16.60
N GLU A 200 10.16 16.63 -17.61
CA GLU A 200 10.41 18.07 -17.45
C GLU A 200 9.58 18.62 -16.28
N GLY A 201 10.21 19.39 -15.40
CA GLY A 201 9.60 19.87 -14.16
C GLY A 201 9.47 18.83 -13.05
N SER A 202 10.16 17.70 -13.14
CA SER A 202 10.12 16.61 -12.14
C SER A 202 10.51 17.06 -10.72
N ALA A 203 11.27 18.15 -10.59
CA ALA A 203 11.60 18.77 -9.30
C ALA A 203 10.37 19.36 -8.58
N ASP A 204 9.34 19.75 -9.32
CA ASP A 204 8.11 20.34 -8.79
C ASP A 204 7.03 19.31 -8.41
N PHE A 205 7.25 18.05 -8.80
CA PHE A 205 6.35 16.95 -8.45
C PHE A 205 6.81 16.25 -7.19
N LEU A 206 6.23 16.62 -6.06
CA LEU A 206 6.63 16.16 -4.73
C LEU A 206 5.69 15.05 -4.23
N ARG A 207 6.26 13.99 -3.68
CA ARG A 207 5.52 12.86 -3.09
C ARG A 207 6.11 12.50 -1.74
N ASP A 208 5.24 12.08 -0.85
CA ASP A 208 5.65 11.39 0.36
C ASP A 208 5.91 9.91 0.00
N PHE A 209 7.18 9.59 -0.19
CA PHE A 209 7.63 8.22 -0.49
C PHE A 209 7.91 7.48 0.81
N ILE A 210 7.30 6.30 0.97
CA ILE A 210 7.48 5.46 2.14
C ILE A 210 7.95 4.06 1.75
N TYR A 211 9.01 3.57 2.41
CA TYR A 211 9.52 2.23 2.19
C TYR A 211 8.57 1.17 2.75
N VAL A 212 8.42 0.05 2.06
CA VAL A 212 7.43 -0.98 2.41
C VAL A 212 7.63 -1.56 3.82
N ASP A 213 8.87 -1.70 4.29
CA ASP A 213 9.13 -2.20 5.64
C ASP A 213 8.62 -1.21 6.72
N ASP A 214 8.58 0.09 6.43
CA ASP A 214 7.97 1.10 7.30
C ASP A 214 6.45 0.95 7.34
N VAL A 215 5.81 0.72 6.18
CA VAL A 215 4.37 0.42 6.09
C VAL A 215 4.03 -0.81 6.92
N VAL A 216 4.85 -1.85 6.81
CA VAL A 216 4.70 -3.09 7.60
C VAL A 216 4.85 -2.80 9.10
N ARG A 217 5.84 -1.99 9.51
CA ARG A 217 6.00 -1.59 10.93
C ARG A 217 4.77 -0.87 11.49
N VAL A 218 4.13 -0.03 10.68
CA VAL A 218 2.86 0.63 11.06
C VAL A 218 1.75 -0.41 11.23
N ASN A 219 1.60 -1.36 10.30
CA ASN A 219 0.63 -2.45 10.44
C ASN A 219 0.87 -3.28 11.71
N MET A 220 2.13 -3.63 12.01
CA MET A 220 2.49 -4.37 13.22
C MET A 220 2.22 -3.58 14.50
N HIS A 221 2.34 -2.24 14.47
CA HIS A 221 1.94 -1.39 15.59
C HIS A 221 0.46 -1.58 15.94
N PHE A 222 -0.43 -1.62 14.94
CA PHE A 222 -1.85 -1.86 15.18
C PHE A 222 -2.18 -3.32 15.54
N LEU A 223 -1.40 -4.29 15.09
CA LEU A 223 -1.49 -5.66 15.57
C LEU A 223 -1.23 -5.72 17.09
N GLU A 224 -0.20 -5.03 17.57
CA GLU A 224 0.25 -5.03 18.97
C GLU A 224 -0.64 -4.15 19.87
N ASN A 225 -1.34 -3.16 19.32
CA ASN A 225 -2.15 -2.18 20.05
C ASN A 225 -3.64 -2.29 19.67
N SER A 226 -4.28 -3.37 20.13
CA SER A 226 -5.65 -3.77 19.74
C SER A 226 -6.75 -2.79 20.16
N PHE A 227 -6.47 -1.83 21.03
CA PHE A 227 -7.43 -0.82 21.50
C PHE A 227 -7.50 0.42 20.60
N LEU A 228 -6.55 0.58 19.67
CA LEU A 228 -6.51 1.71 18.75
C LEU A 228 -7.53 1.53 17.62
N ASN A 229 -8.28 2.57 17.33
CA ASN A 229 -9.31 2.59 16.29
C ASN A 229 -9.21 3.88 15.46
N GLY A 230 -9.64 3.80 14.20
CA GLY A 230 -9.78 4.96 13.33
C GLY A 230 -9.00 4.86 12.03
N ILE A 231 -8.99 5.96 11.28
CA ILE A 231 -8.27 6.07 10.01
C ILE A 231 -7.00 6.89 10.25
N TYR A 232 -5.86 6.42 9.75
CA TYR A 232 -4.54 7.03 9.95
C TYR A 232 -3.80 7.16 8.64
N ASN A 233 -3.06 8.24 8.47
CA ASN A 233 -2.08 8.34 7.40
C ASN A 233 -0.90 7.40 7.65
N CYS A 234 -0.42 6.78 6.57
CA CYS A 234 0.78 5.97 6.56
C CYS A 234 1.73 6.48 5.47
N GLY A 235 2.47 7.51 5.82
CA GLY A 235 3.53 8.17 5.06
C GLY A 235 4.69 8.48 5.98
N THR A 236 5.65 9.26 5.51
CA THR A 236 6.81 9.70 6.30
C THR A 236 6.63 11.11 6.88
N GLY A 237 5.70 11.89 6.34
CA GLY A 237 5.54 13.32 6.62
C GLY A 237 6.60 14.18 5.92
N LYS A 238 7.36 13.63 4.96
CA LYS A 238 8.41 14.33 4.21
C LYS A 238 8.21 14.09 2.73
N CYS A 239 7.87 15.15 2.00
CA CYS A 239 7.76 15.06 0.55
C CYS A 239 9.12 15.20 -0.14
N ARG A 240 9.32 14.46 -1.23
CA ARG A 240 10.53 14.47 -2.05
C ARG A 240 10.14 14.42 -3.52
N SER A 241 11.03 14.91 -4.38
CA SER A 241 10.78 14.94 -5.82
C SER A 241 11.18 13.63 -6.52
N PHE A 242 10.66 13.43 -7.73
CA PHE A 242 11.15 12.36 -8.60
C PHE A 242 12.60 12.61 -9.04
N GLY A 243 13.01 13.89 -9.13
CA GLY A 243 14.40 14.28 -9.38
C GLY A 243 15.32 13.80 -8.26
N ASP A 244 14.92 13.91 -6.98
CA ASP A 244 15.72 13.42 -5.85
C ASP A 244 16.00 11.91 -5.99
N ILE A 245 15.01 11.13 -6.41
CA ILE A 245 15.21 9.69 -6.65
C ILE A 245 16.21 9.46 -7.77
N ALA A 246 16.13 10.20 -8.88
CA ALA A 246 17.09 10.09 -9.97
C ALA A 246 18.52 10.44 -9.54
N GLU A 247 18.67 11.45 -8.68
CA GLU A 247 19.99 11.80 -8.11
C GLU A 247 20.55 10.70 -7.19
N ILE A 248 19.72 10.01 -6.41
CA ILE A 248 20.14 8.85 -5.61
C ILE A 248 20.71 7.76 -6.54
N PHE A 249 20.05 7.48 -7.66
CA PHE A 249 20.55 6.54 -8.66
C PHE A 249 21.90 6.97 -9.24
N LYS A 250 22.03 8.25 -9.60
CA LYS A 250 23.29 8.79 -10.16
C LYS A 250 24.44 8.73 -9.15
N ASN A 251 24.15 8.96 -7.88
CA ASN A 251 25.14 8.85 -6.81
C ASN A 251 25.60 7.40 -6.59
N ARG A 252 24.70 6.43 -6.78
CA ARG A 252 25.01 5.00 -6.66
C ARG A 252 25.71 4.46 -7.93
N TYR A 253 25.25 4.88 -9.09
CA TYR A 253 25.73 4.39 -10.39
C TYR A 253 26.38 5.52 -11.18
N SER A 254 27.70 5.58 -11.17
CA SER A 254 28.46 6.66 -11.81
C SER A 254 28.25 6.75 -13.32
N ASP A 255 27.83 5.65 -13.97
CA ASP A 255 27.50 5.56 -15.39
C ASP A 255 26.03 5.86 -15.73
N ALA A 256 25.21 6.18 -14.73
CA ALA A 256 23.81 6.55 -14.95
C ALA A 256 23.68 7.94 -15.58
N VAL A 257 22.86 8.05 -16.61
CA VAL A 257 22.57 9.31 -17.30
C VAL A 257 21.11 9.69 -17.05
N ILE A 258 20.88 10.84 -16.42
CA ILE A 258 19.54 11.39 -16.25
C ILE A 258 19.14 12.13 -17.51
N LYS A 259 18.00 11.77 -18.12
CA LYS A 259 17.42 12.41 -19.29
C LYS A 259 16.08 13.02 -18.96
N GLU A 260 15.93 14.31 -19.21
CA GLU A 260 14.61 14.95 -19.20
C GLU A 260 13.84 14.60 -20.47
N ILE A 261 12.57 14.24 -20.29
CA ILE A 261 11.62 13.98 -21.37
C ILE A 261 10.39 14.88 -21.22
N PRO A 262 9.71 15.25 -22.32
CA PRO A 262 8.52 16.08 -22.23
C PRO A 262 7.44 15.48 -21.33
N PHE A 263 6.77 16.35 -20.55
CA PHE A 263 5.65 15.92 -19.73
C PHE A 263 4.47 15.50 -20.61
N PRO A 264 3.92 14.27 -20.48
CA PRO A 264 2.85 13.77 -21.34
C PRO A 264 1.58 14.63 -21.26
N ASP A 265 1.02 15.05 -22.42
CA ASP A 265 -0.22 15.81 -22.47
C ASP A 265 -1.41 15.11 -21.81
N SER A 266 -1.44 13.76 -21.86
CA SER A 266 -2.49 12.95 -21.25
C SER A 266 -2.55 13.05 -19.72
N LEU A 267 -1.45 13.49 -19.08
CA LEU A 267 -1.33 13.68 -17.64
C LEU A 267 -1.58 15.13 -17.20
N LYS A 268 -1.56 16.10 -18.12
CA LYS A 268 -1.81 17.51 -17.79
C LYS A 268 -3.17 17.70 -17.12
N GLY A 269 -3.20 18.38 -15.98
CA GLY A 269 -4.40 18.63 -15.19
C GLY A 269 -4.96 17.42 -14.40
N LYS A 270 -4.39 16.23 -14.59
CA LYS A 270 -4.77 15.00 -13.85
C LYS A 270 -3.68 14.49 -12.92
N TYR A 271 -2.49 15.07 -13.02
CA TYR A 271 -1.33 14.63 -12.25
C TYR A 271 -1.23 15.43 -10.97
N GLN A 272 -1.35 14.74 -9.86
CA GLN A 272 -1.19 15.31 -8.52
C GLN A 272 0.23 15.88 -8.37
N LYS A 273 0.36 17.16 -7.99
CA LYS A 273 1.67 17.82 -7.88
C LYS A 273 2.36 17.57 -6.53
N TYR A 274 1.58 17.40 -5.48
CA TYR A 274 2.08 17.38 -4.14
C TYR A 274 1.32 16.37 -3.26
N THR A 275 2.05 15.61 -2.45
CA THR A 275 1.50 14.83 -1.33
C THR A 275 2.48 14.84 -0.16
N GLN A 276 1.96 15.05 1.05
CA GLN A 276 2.71 14.92 2.29
C GLN A 276 1.75 14.54 3.40
N ALA A 277 2.00 13.41 4.06
CA ALA A 277 1.19 12.93 5.16
C ALA A 277 1.23 13.89 6.35
N ASP A 278 0.08 14.24 6.89
CA ASP A 278 0.00 14.72 8.26
C ASP A 278 0.17 13.53 9.20
N MET A 279 1.17 13.57 10.06
CA MET A 279 1.56 12.44 10.91
C MET A 279 1.08 12.58 12.35
N GLU A 280 0.42 13.69 12.71
CA GLU A 280 0.04 14.00 14.08
C GLU A 280 -0.80 12.90 14.70
N LYS A 281 -1.79 12.40 13.97
CA LYS A 281 -2.71 11.37 14.45
C LYS A 281 -2.01 10.03 14.71
N LEU A 282 -1.12 9.59 13.81
CA LEU A 282 -0.36 8.35 13.98
C LEU A 282 0.62 8.48 15.16
N ARG A 283 1.28 9.64 15.32
CA ARG A 283 2.15 9.91 16.45
C ARG A 283 1.38 9.95 17.78
N SER A 284 0.21 10.56 17.80
CA SER A 284 -0.68 10.57 18.96
C SER A 284 -1.21 9.18 19.34
N ALA A 285 -1.26 8.24 18.37
CA ALA A 285 -1.57 6.83 18.61
C ALA A 285 -0.36 6.03 19.15
N GLY A 286 0.74 6.69 19.51
CA GLY A 286 1.90 6.08 20.13
C GLY A 286 2.92 5.46 19.14
N TYR A 287 2.79 5.71 17.85
CA TYR A 287 3.83 5.29 16.90
C TYR A 287 4.99 6.30 16.91
N ASP A 288 6.06 5.97 17.61
CA ASP A 288 7.24 6.83 17.84
C ASP A 288 8.45 6.48 16.94
N LYS A 289 8.38 5.37 16.19
CA LYS A 289 9.51 4.91 15.36
C LYS A 289 9.78 5.88 14.21
N GLU A 290 11.06 6.13 13.96
CA GLU A 290 11.48 6.90 12.79
C GLU A 290 11.27 6.10 11.49
N PHE A 291 10.87 6.83 10.46
CA PHE A 291 10.77 6.28 9.11
C PHE A 291 12.13 6.34 8.42
N MET A 292 12.38 5.37 7.56
CA MET A 292 13.59 5.30 6.76
C MET A 292 13.70 6.56 5.87
N SER A 293 14.91 7.11 5.72
CA SER A 293 15.14 8.19 4.77
C SER A 293 14.91 7.71 3.33
N LEU A 294 14.61 8.62 2.40
CA LEU A 294 14.45 8.24 1.00
C LEU A 294 15.75 7.60 0.47
N GLU A 295 16.90 8.16 0.83
CA GLU A 295 18.23 7.68 0.44
C GLU A 295 18.47 6.25 0.91
N ASP A 296 18.22 5.98 2.19
CA ASP A 296 18.43 4.64 2.76
C ASP A 296 17.44 3.63 2.20
N GLY A 297 16.16 3.99 2.10
CA GLY A 297 15.13 3.11 1.57
C GLY A 297 15.33 2.76 0.09
N VAL A 298 15.68 3.74 -0.74
CA VAL A 298 15.99 3.51 -2.17
C VAL A 298 17.21 2.61 -2.30
N ASN A 299 18.30 2.88 -1.56
CA ASN A 299 19.51 2.04 -1.63
C ASN A 299 19.23 0.62 -1.13
N ALA A 300 18.49 0.44 -0.05
CA ALA A 300 18.08 -0.89 0.42
C ALA A 300 17.26 -1.65 -0.63
N TYR A 301 16.35 -0.96 -1.32
CA TYR A 301 15.57 -1.58 -2.38
C TYR A 301 16.42 -1.92 -3.61
N LEU A 302 17.35 -1.05 -3.99
CA LEU A 302 18.30 -1.32 -5.09
C LEU A 302 19.16 -2.55 -4.80
N ASP A 303 19.62 -2.74 -3.57
CA ASP A 303 20.32 -3.95 -3.15
C ASP A 303 19.50 -5.23 -3.39
N ILE A 304 18.21 -5.18 -3.10
CA ILE A 304 17.29 -6.30 -3.31
C ILE A 304 17.02 -6.51 -4.80
N LEU A 305 16.86 -5.44 -5.58
CA LEU A 305 16.68 -5.51 -7.03
C LEU A 305 17.88 -6.14 -7.73
N GLU A 306 19.10 -5.78 -7.34
CA GLU A 306 20.33 -6.34 -7.89
C GLU A 306 20.51 -7.83 -7.53
N LYS A 307 20.21 -8.20 -6.30
CA LYS A 307 20.46 -9.57 -5.80
C LYS A 307 19.38 -10.56 -6.21
N THR A 308 18.12 -10.11 -6.28
CA THR A 308 16.95 -11.01 -6.35
C THR A 308 15.87 -10.55 -7.30
N ASP A 309 16.15 -9.53 -8.11
CA ASP A 309 15.16 -8.85 -8.98
C ASP A 309 13.91 -8.36 -8.21
N GLY A 310 14.08 -8.00 -6.94
CA GLY A 310 13.01 -7.44 -6.11
C GLY A 310 12.19 -8.45 -5.32
N TYR A 311 12.56 -9.74 -5.33
CA TYR A 311 11.89 -10.76 -4.52
C TYR A 311 12.61 -11.00 -3.18
N ILE A 312 11.86 -11.39 -2.16
CA ILE A 312 12.40 -11.88 -0.88
C ILE A 312 13.04 -13.25 -1.11
N LYS A 313 14.26 -13.42 -0.61
CA LYS A 313 15.00 -14.69 -0.64
C LYS A 313 15.31 -15.19 0.77
#